data_5d708b3ae5f00203b43132dd5bf6f886
#
_entry.id   5d708b3ae5f00203b43132dd5bf6f886
#
_cell.length_a   1.000
_cell.length_b   1.000
_cell.length_c   1.000
_cell.angle_alpha   90.00
_cell.angle_beta   90.00
_cell.angle_gamma   90.00
#
_symmetry.space_group_name_H-M   'P 1'
#
loop_
_entity.id
_entity.type
_entity.pdbx_description
1 polymer ?
#
loop_
_entity_poly.entity_id
_entity_poly.type
_entity_poly.pdbx_seq_one_letter_code
_entity_poly.pdbx_strand_id
1 'polypeptide(L)'
;MGDSYYNYRPGKGQALVKQSVATNKQDLPDKCARRGNKLDGLKEKDLIGIPWMLAFALRADGWYLRQDIIWNKSNPMPESVRDRCTKSHEYLFLLSKNQNYYFDVDAIKEPTRRKRSVWNINKKAYKDAHFAVYPPELVIPCIKAGSEKNDLILDPFMGSGTTAMVAKSLGRHYIGCELHEGYGKLIKNRIGELRGTLEEFI
;
A
#
# COMPACT_ATOMS: atom_id res chain seq x y z
N MET A 1 -1.19 1.42 4.05
CA MET A 1 -2.52 1.82 3.52
C MET A 1 -2.77 3.30 3.81
N GLY A 2 -3.17 4.06 2.81
CA GLY A 2 -3.55 5.46 2.95
C GLY A 2 -5.00 5.62 3.44
N ASP A 3 -5.33 6.83 3.86
CA ASP A 3 -6.67 7.20 4.33
C ASP A 3 -7.17 8.42 3.57
N SER A 4 -8.46 8.67 3.61
CA SER A 4 -9.13 9.77 2.92
C SER A 4 -10.00 10.58 3.86
N TYR A 5 -10.33 11.80 3.43
CA TYR A 5 -11.31 12.65 4.11
C TYR A 5 -12.66 12.58 3.41
N TYR A 6 -13.71 12.53 4.21
CA TYR A 6 -15.07 12.53 3.69
C TYR A 6 -15.41 13.89 3.08
N ASN A 7 -15.87 13.90 1.85
CA ASN A 7 -16.27 15.10 1.13
C ASN A 7 -17.57 14.83 0.38
N TYR A 8 -18.67 15.18 1.00
CA TYR A 8 -19.98 15.09 0.39
C TYR A 8 -20.39 16.47 -0.18
N ARG A 9 -20.58 16.53 -1.49
CA ARG A 9 -21.10 17.72 -2.17
C ARG A 9 -22.43 17.39 -2.82
N PRO A 10 -23.57 17.78 -2.23
CA PRO A 10 -24.88 17.60 -2.86
C PRO A 10 -24.92 18.39 -4.17
N GLY A 11 -25.29 17.76 -5.27
CA GLY A 11 -25.69 18.39 -6.53
C GLY A 11 -24.59 18.71 -7.55
N LYS A 12 -23.31 18.64 -7.24
CA LYS A 12 -22.23 18.71 -8.23
C LYS A 12 -21.44 17.40 -8.21
N GLY A 13 -21.71 16.54 -9.20
CA GLY A 13 -20.96 15.31 -9.37
C GLY A 13 -19.48 15.57 -9.53
N GLN A 14 -18.76 15.61 -8.44
CA GLN A 14 -17.31 15.46 -8.46
C GLN A 14 -17.01 14.01 -8.15
N ALA A 15 -16.49 13.34 -9.15
CA ALA A 15 -16.00 12.00 -9.05
C ALA A 15 -15.03 11.89 -7.88
N LEU A 16 -15.20 10.91 -7.02
CA LEU A 16 -14.19 10.33 -6.14
C LEU A 16 -12.91 9.91 -6.90
N VAL A 17 -12.91 10.07 -8.21
CA VAL A 17 -11.91 9.64 -9.19
C VAL A 17 -10.68 10.55 -9.26
N LYS A 18 -10.63 11.68 -8.56
CA LYS A 18 -9.44 12.56 -8.66
C LYS A 18 -8.23 12.12 -7.84
N GLN A 19 -8.32 11.06 -7.06
CA GLN A 19 -7.18 10.60 -6.24
C GLN A 19 -6.65 9.20 -6.54
N SER A 20 -7.31 8.44 -7.36
CA SER A 20 -6.79 7.13 -7.74
C SER A 20 -7.19 6.82 -9.17
N VAL A 21 -6.21 6.53 -9.98
CA VAL A 21 -6.32 5.98 -11.31
C VAL A 21 -6.66 7.02 -12.37
N ALA A 22 -5.64 7.47 -13.08
CA ALA A 22 -5.80 8.01 -14.42
C ALA A 22 -6.27 6.87 -15.36
N THR A 23 -7.51 6.46 -15.23
CA THR A 23 -8.19 5.74 -16.28
C THR A 23 -8.53 6.75 -17.36
N ASN A 24 -8.23 6.43 -18.60
CA ASN A 24 -8.73 7.18 -19.75
C ASN A 24 -10.22 7.40 -19.56
N LYS A 25 -10.66 8.66 -19.76
CA LYS A 25 -12.07 9.07 -19.60
C LYS A 25 -13.09 8.26 -20.42
N GLN A 26 -12.62 7.38 -21.29
CA GLN A 26 -13.40 6.58 -22.23
C GLN A 26 -13.87 5.24 -21.65
N ASP A 27 -13.26 4.74 -20.56
CA ASP A 27 -13.50 3.37 -20.07
C ASP A 27 -14.42 3.27 -18.84
N LEU A 28 -14.91 4.40 -18.32
CA LEU A 28 -15.86 4.37 -17.21
C LEU A 28 -17.29 4.46 -17.73
N PRO A 29 -18.15 3.49 -17.41
CA PRO A 29 -19.57 3.61 -17.74
C PRO A 29 -20.12 4.89 -17.12
N ASP A 30 -20.88 5.63 -17.90
CA ASP A 30 -21.43 6.97 -17.60
C ASP A 30 -22.25 7.03 -16.28
N LYS A 31 -22.51 5.88 -15.66
CA LYS A 31 -23.27 5.70 -14.42
C LYS A 31 -22.40 5.50 -13.18
N CYS A 32 -21.08 5.41 -13.31
CA CYS A 32 -20.21 5.19 -12.15
C CYS A 32 -20.03 6.48 -11.36
N ALA A 33 -20.81 6.59 -10.29
CA ALA A 33 -20.56 7.43 -9.11
C ALA A 33 -20.38 8.94 -9.35
N ARG A 34 -21.33 9.58 -9.98
CA ARG A 34 -21.40 11.05 -9.99
C ARG A 34 -21.98 11.65 -8.71
N ARG A 35 -22.43 10.84 -7.78
CA ARG A 35 -22.90 11.25 -6.45
C ARG A 35 -22.27 10.35 -5.42
N GLY A 36 -21.37 10.90 -4.60
CA GLY A 36 -20.98 10.22 -3.38
C GLY A 36 -22.26 9.99 -2.55
N ASN A 37 -22.59 8.74 -2.23
CA ASN A 37 -23.66 8.46 -1.28
C ASN A 37 -23.29 9.10 0.04
N LYS A 38 -24.29 9.71 0.70
CA LYS A 38 -24.10 10.15 2.08
C LYS A 38 -23.81 8.88 2.90
N LEU A 39 -22.65 8.84 3.51
CA LEU A 39 -22.28 7.76 4.41
C LEU A 39 -22.83 8.13 5.81
N ASP A 40 -23.63 7.24 6.37
CA ASP A 40 -24.17 7.45 7.70
C ASP A 40 -23.05 7.48 8.75
N GLY A 41 -23.17 8.41 9.69
CA GLY A 41 -22.20 8.60 10.78
C GLY A 41 -20.96 9.44 10.43
N LEU A 42 -20.78 9.86 9.17
CA LEU A 42 -19.68 10.75 8.77
C LEU A 42 -20.17 12.17 8.49
N LYS A 43 -19.39 13.15 8.92
CA LYS A 43 -19.57 14.57 8.63
C LYS A 43 -18.55 15.05 7.60
N GLU A 44 -18.90 16.11 6.89
CA GLU A 44 -17.95 16.71 5.93
C GLU A 44 -16.63 17.05 6.63
N LYS A 45 -15.51 16.71 5.98
CA LYS A 45 -14.13 16.82 6.47
C LYS A 45 -13.70 15.77 7.50
N ASP A 46 -14.55 14.85 7.91
CA ASP A 46 -14.11 13.75 8.78
C ASP A 46 -13.02 12.92 8.09
N LEU A 47 -12.02 12.52 8.85
CA LEU A 47 -11.09 11.47 8.43
C LEU A 47 -11.86 10.14 8.46
N ILE A 48 -11.90 9.43 7.33
CA ILE A 48 -12.74 8.21 7.22
C ILE A 48 -12.21 7.09 8.11
N GLY A 49 -10.90 6.97 8.28
CA GLY A 49 -10.29 5.94 9.13
C GLY A 49 -10.16 4.57 8.45
N ILE A 50 -10.15 4.53 7.12
CA ILE A 50 -10.11 3.28 6.32
C ILE A 50 -9.05 2.28 6.81
N PRO A 51 -7.79 2.68 7.11
CA PRO A 51 -6.79 1.73 7.58
C PRO A 51 -7.18 1.03 8.88
N TRP A 52 -7.69 1.80 9.84
CA TRP A 52 -8.11 1.27 11.13
C TRP A 52 -9.40 0.47 11.05
N MET A 53 -10.35 0.87 10.20
CA MET A 53 -11.55 0.09 9.93
C MET A 53 -11.20 -1.30 9.40
N LEU A 54 -10.25 -1.39 8.45
CA LEU A 54 -9.80 -2.67 7.94
C LEU A 54 -9.07 -3.50 9.01
N ALA A 55 -8.19 -2.87 9.80
CA ALA A 55 -7.46 -3.56 10.88
C ALA A 55 -8.43 -4.15 11.92
N PHE A 56 -9.45 -3.40 12.30
CA PHE A 56 -10.46 -3.87 13.26
C PHE A 56 -11.40 -4.92 12.66
N ALA A 57 -11.76 -4.81 11.39
CA ALA A 57 -12.56 -5.82 10.69
C ALA A 57 -11.80 -7.15 10.60
N LEU A 58 -10.52 -7.14 10.23
CA LEU A 58 -9.68 -8.34 10.22
C LEU A 58 -9.51 -8.94 11.62
N ARG A 59 -9.36 -8.10 12.64
CA ARG A 59 -9.32 -8.59 14.03
C ARG A 59 -10.63 -9.25 14.44
N ALA A 60 -11.76 -8.69 14.04
CA ALA A 60 -13.08 -9.28 14.29
C ALA A 60 -13.28 -10.60 13.52
N ASP A 61 -12.64 -10.74 12.35
CA ASP A 61 -12.59 -11.96 11.54
C ASP A 61 -11.60 -13.02 12.09
N GLY A 62 -11.03 -12.80 13.28
CA GLY A 62 -10.18 -13.76 13.99
C GLY A 62 -8.68 -13.61 13.78
N TRP A 63 -8.22 -12.59 13.05
CA TRP A 63 -6.80 -12.27 12.97
C TRP A 63 -6.29 -11.62 14.25
N TYR A 64 -5.06 -11.91 14.62
CA TYR A 64 -4.35 -11.19 15.68
C TYR A 64 -3.77 -9.90 15.12
N LEU A 65 -4.28 -8.75 15.53
CA LEU A 65 -3.68 -7.44 15.24
C LEU A 65 -2.50 -7.23 16.19
N ARG A 66 -1.28 -7.39 15.69
CA ARG A 66 -0.05 -7.42 16.49
C ARG A 66 0.60 -6.07 16.68
N GLN A 67 0.63 -5.27 15.59
CA GLN A 67 1.29 -3.98 15.61
C GLN A 67 0.77 -3.08 14.49
N ASP A 68 0.72 -1.80 14.76
CA ASP A 68 0.70 -0.73 13.76
C ASP A 68 2.12 -0.25 13.48
N ILE A 69 2.41 0.02 12.21
CA ILE A 69 3.68 0.55 11.74
C ILE A 69 3.39 1.79 10.91
N ILE A 70 4.11 2.85 11.17
CA ILE A 70 3.99 4.12 10.45
C ILE A 70 5.02 4.17 9.32
N TRP A 71 4.55 4.21 8.10
CA TRP A 71 5.38 4.60 6.97
C TRP A 71 5.38 6.12 6.86
N ASN A 72 6.41 6.77 7.37
CA ASN A 72 6.62 8.21 7.30
C ASN A 72 7.34 8.58 5.99
N LYS A 73 6.79 9.57 5.28
CA LYS A 73 7.29 10.07 4.00
C LYS A 73 7.86 11.47 4.22
N SER A 74 9.17 11.64 4.12
CA SER A 74 9.79 12.98 4.26
C SER A 74 9.44 13.90 3.09
N ASN A 75 8.97 13.34 1.96
CA ASN A 75 8.54 14.05 0.77
C ASN A 75 7.04 13.82 0.45
N PRO A 76 6.10 14.18 1.35
CA PRO A 76 4.67 14.03 1.11
C PRO A 76 4.21 14.90 -0.07
N MET A 77 3.07 14.55 -0.66
CA MET A 77 2.43 15.45 -1.63
C MET A 77 1.96 16.71 -0.91
N PRO A 78 2.22 17.91 -1.47
CA PRO A 78 1.69 19.15 -0.92
C PRO A 78 0.15 19.11 -0.87
N GLU A 79 -0.40 19.64 0.21
CA GLU A 79 -1.85 19.79 0.38
C GLU A 79 -2.19 21.28 0.59
N SER A 80 -3.18 21.77 -0.15
CA SER A 80 -3.63 23.18 -0.04
C SER A 80 -4.60 23.43 1.10
N VAL A 81 -4.69 22.52 2.07
CA VAL A 81 -5.58 22.66 3.24
C VAL A 81 -4.93 23.53 4.31
N ARG A 82 -5.79 24.30 5.04
CA ARG A 82 -5.35 25.25 6.06
C ARG A 82 -5.87 24.92 7.46
N ASP A 83 -6.72 23.92 7.58
CA ASP A 83 -7.42 23.53 8.81
C ASP A 83 -6.90 22.23 9.43
N ARG A 84 -5.83 21.68 8.90
CA ARG A 84 -5.11 20.52 9.42
C ARG A 84 -3.68 20.43 8.89
N CYS A 85 -2.85 19.60 9.52
CA CYS A 85 -1.51 19.33 9.03
C CYS A 85 -1.52 18.55 7.72
N THR A 86 -0.48 18.74 6.89
CA THR A 86 -0.23 17.90 5.71
C THR A 86 0.02 16.46 6.15
N LYS A 87 -0.70 15.51 5.55
CA LYS A 87 -0.55 14.10 5.87
C LYS A 87 0.73 13.53 5.27
N SER A 88 1.67 13.14 6.12
CA SER A 88 2.99 12.64 5.70
C SER A 88 3.19 11.15 5.90
N HIS A 89 2.19 10.42 6.38
CA HIS A 89 2.34 9.00 6.69
C HIS A 89 1.17 8.14 6.19
N GLU A 90 1.46 6.85 6.09
CA GLU A 90 0.49 5.78 5.88
C GLU A 90 0.73 4.67 6.91
N TYR A 91 -0.24 3.76 7.04
CA TYR A 91 -0.19 2.65 8.00
C TYR A 91 0.16 1.34 7.31
N LEU A 92 0.98 0.53 8.00
CA LEU A 92 1.09 -0.91 7.81
C LEU A 92 0.62 -1.57 9.10
N PHE A 93 -0.05 -2.71 8.97
CA PHE A 93 -0.46 -3.50 10.12
C PHE A 93 0.19 -4.87 10.06
N LEU A 94 0.81 -5.27 11.15
CA LEU A 94 1.26 -6.64 11.36
C LEU A 94 0.07 -7.43 11.89
N LEU A 95 -0.35 -8.42 11.10
CA LEU A 95 -1.42 -9.33 11.44
C LEU A 95 -0.92 -10.77 11.36
N SER A 96 -1.45 -11.65 12.19
CA SER A 96 -1.15 -13.09 12.15
C SER A 96 -2.42 -13.92 12.30
N LYS A 97 -2.42 -15.14 11.77
CA LYS A 97 -3.54 -16.08 11.93
C LYS A 97 -3.55 -16.74 13.30
N ASN A 98 -2.38 -16.87 13.92
CA ASN A 98 -2.21 -17.57 15.19
C ASN A 98 -1.47 -16.71 16.21
N GLN A 99 -1.60 -17.05 17.48
CA GLN A 99 -0.86 -16.42 18.57
C GLN A 99 0.66 -16.61 18.39
N ASN A 100 1.08 -17.80 18.00
CA ASN A 100 2.45 -18.12 17.65
C ASN A 100 2.61 -18.05 16.13
N TYR A 101 3.51 -17.22 15.64
CA TYR A 101 3.76 -17.01 14.23
C TYR A 101 5.25 -16.73 13.97
N TYR A 102 5.69 -16.97 12.74
CA TYR A 102 7.05 -16.66 12.34
C TYR A 102 7.26 -15.15 12.26
N PHE A 103 8.34 -14.65 12.85
CA PHE A 103 8.77 -13.28 12.72
C PHE A 103 10.29 -13.18 12.98
N ASP A 104 11.07 -12.97 11.93
CA ASP A 104 12.51 -12.80 12.00
C ASP A 104 12.87 -11.34 12.27
N VAL A 105 13.05 -11.02 13.54
CA VAL A 105 13.42 -9.67 13.99
C VAL A 105 14.87 -9.32 13.61
N ASP A 106 15.75 -10.32 13.47
CA ASP A 106 17.16 -10.13 13.15
C ASP A 106 17.37 -9.83 11.67
N ALA A 107 16.54 -10.39 10.79
CA ALA A 107 16.59 -10.12 9.35
C ALA A 107 16.30 -8.65 8.98
N ILE A 108 15.68 -7.89 9.91
CA ILE A 108 15.30 -6.48 9.69
C ILE A 108 15.90 -5.51 10.70
N LYS A 109 16.83 -5.97 11.54
CA LYS A 109 17.46 -5.09 12.55
C LYS A 109 18.27 -3.98 11.89
N GLU A 110 18.30 -2.83 12.54
CA GLU A 110 19.23 -1.76 12.25
C GLU A 110 20.63 -2.09 12.83
N PRO A 111 21.70 -1.46 12.39
CA PRO A 111 23.06 -1.85 12.82
C PRO A 111 23.27 -1.92 14.35
N THR A 112 22.60 -1.06 15.10
CA THR A 112 22.78 -0.93 16.56
C THR A 112 21.56 -1.32 17.40
N ARG A 113 20.40 -1.61 16.74
CA ARG A 113 19.14 -1.81 17.46
C ARG A 113 18.11 -2.56 16.62
N ARG A 114 17.03 -3.04 17.27
CA ARG A 114 15.85 -3.56 16.59
C ARG A 114 15.15 -2.46 15.78
N LYS A 115 14.60 -2.82 14.62
CA LYS A 115 13.81 -1.89 13.81
C LYS A 115 12.59 -1.39 14.60
N ARG A 116 12.40 -0.07 14.59
CA ARG A 116 11.28 0.58 15.28
C ARG A 116 10.03 0.61 14.39
N SER A 117 8.88 0.95 14.97
CA SER A 117 7.59 0.99 14.28
C SER A 117 7.36 2.24 13.41
N VAL A 118 8.27 3.21 13.39
CA VAL A 118 8.22 4.35 12.48
C VAL A 118 9.33 4.20 11.43
N TRP A 119 8.93 4.05 10.17
CA TRP A 119 9.83 3.83 9.04
C TRP A 119 9.88 5.07 8.16
N ASN A 120 11.04 5.72 8.09
CA ASN A 120 11.28 6.89 7.25
C ASN A 120 11.71 6.40 5.86
N ILE A 121 10.78 6.33 4.93
CA ILE A 121 11.02 5.84 3.57
C ILE A 121 10.38 6.81 2.59
N ASN A 122 11.19 7.42 1.74
CA ASN A 122 10.72 8.37 0.74
C ASN A 122 10.04 7.66 -0.44
N LYS A 123 9.09 8.35 -1.05
CA LYS A 123 8.55 7.92 -2.33
C LYS A 123 9.63 8.07 -3.40
N LYS A 124 9.80 7.05 -4.22
CA LYS A 124 10.59 7.13 -5.46
C LYS A 124 9.63 7.22 -6.65
N ALA A 125 9.94 8.14 -7.57
CA ALA A 125 9.21 8.20 -8.83
C ALA A 125 9.60 6.99 -9.69
N TYR A 126 8.60 6.24 -10.14
CA TYR A 126 8.82 5.19 -11.14
C TYR A 126 8.44 5.74 -12.51
N LYS A 127 9.42 5.80 -13.43
CA LYS A 127 9.27 6.48 -14.73
C LYS A 127 8.17 5.90 -15.63
N ASP A 128 7.92 4.60 -15.52
CA ASP A 128 7.00 3.89 -16.41
C ASP A 128 5.61 3.66 -15.80
N ALA A 129 5.39 4.04 -14.55
CA ALA A 129 4.10 3.92 -13.90
C ALA A 129 3.47 5.29 -13.65
N HIS A 130 2.35 5.57 -14.33
CA HIS A 130 1.52 6.76 -14.08
C HIS A 130 0.79 6.72 -12.73
N PHE A 131 1.11 5.77 -11.84
CA PHE A 131 0.35 5.46 -10.62
C PHE A 131 1.24 5.46 -9.38
N ALA A 132 0.61 5.70 -8.22
CA ALA A 132 1.28 5.71 -6.93
C ALA A 132 1.75 4.28 -6.55
N VAL A 133 3.03 4.01 -6.81
CA VAL A 133 3.68 2.74 -6.44
C VAL A 133 4.44 2.95 -5.13
N TYR A 134 4.31 2.00 -4.21
CA TYR A 134 5.16 2.00 -3.01
C TYR A 134 6.59 1.54 -3.37
N PRO A 135 7.62 2.08 -2.70
CA PRO A 135 9.00 1.75 -2.98
C PRO A 135 9.37 0.34 -2.46
N PRO A 136 10.31 -0.36 -3.11
CA PRO A 136 10.80 -1.67 -2.67
C PRO A 136 11.25 -1.68 -1.21
N GLU A 137 11.88 -0.61 -0.74
CA GLU A 137 12.38 -0.44 0.62
C GLU A 137 11.28 -0.59 1.69
N LEU A 138 10.02 -0.37 1.32
CA LEU A 138 8.88 -0.58 2.20
C LEU A 138 8.55 -2.07 2.35
N VAL A 139 8.68 -2.84 1.28
CA VAL A 139 8.25 -4.25 1.21
C VAL A 139 9.34 -5.20 1.70
N ILE A 140 10.61 -4.85 1.46
CA ILE A 140 11.76 -5.67 1.85
C ILE A 140 11.71 -6.10 3.31
N PRO A 141 11.56 -5.19 4.30
CA PRO A 141 11.50 -5.60 5.70
C PRO A 141 10.25 -6.44 6.01
N CYS A 142 9.12 -6.20 5.33
CA CYS A 142 7.92 -7.00 5.53
C CYS A 142 8.14 -8.46 5.11
N ILE A 143 8.71 -8.68 3.93
CA ILE A 143 9.00 -10.03 3.41
C ILE A 143 10.09 -10.72 4.23
N LYS A 144 11.19 -10.01 4.55
CA LYS A 144 12.29 -10.58 5.35
C LYS A 144 11.83 -11.03 6.73
N ALA A 145 11.01 -10.21 7.40
CA ALA A 145 10.55 -10.55 8.74
C ALA A 145 9.45 -11.62 8.76
N GLY A 146 8.58 -11.63 7.75
CA GLY A 146 7.38 -12.46 7.75
C GLY A 146 7.48 -13.76 6.98
N SER A 147 8.65 -14.08 6.39
CA SER A 147 8.81 -15.29 5.58
C SER A 147 10.25 -15.81 5.53
N GLU A 148 10.40 -17.11 5.27
CA GLU A 148 11.66 -17.78 4.96
C GLU A 148 11.90 -17.85 3.44
N LYS A 149 13.12 -18.24 3.03
CA LYS A 149 13.40 -18.55 1.61
C LYS A 149 12.49 -19.68 1.13
N ASN A 150 12.03 -19.58 -0.11
CA ASN A 150 11.08 -20.49 -0.76
C ASN A 150 9.64 -20.40 -0.26
N ASP A 151 9.32 -19.55 0.71
CA ASP A 151 7.94 -19.29 1.09
C ASP A 151 7.17 -18.56 -0.01
N LEU A 152 5.85 -18.64 0.06
CA LEU A 152 4.93 -18.04 -0.89
C LEU A 152 4.40 -16.70 -0.36
N ILE A 153 4.62 -15.62 -1.13
CA ILE A 153 4.13 -14.27 -0.85
C ILE A 153 2.89 -14.00 -1.70
N LEU A 154 1.80 -13.64 -1.06
CA LEU A 154 0.56 -13.25 -1.73
C LEU A 154 0.41 -11.72 -1.72
N ASP A 155 0.16 -11.14 -2.90
CA ASP A 155 -0.30 -9.76 -3.04
C ASP A 155 -1.63 -9.73 -3.79
N PRO A 156 -2.76 -9.53 -3.11
CA PRO A 156 -4.08 -9.51 -3.74
C PRO A 156 -4.33 -8.24 -4.58
N PHE A 157 -3.42 -7.26 -4.53
CA PHE A 157 -3.50 -5.99 -5.27
C PHE A 157 -2.15 -5.68 -5.91
N MET A 158 -1.67 -6.57 -6.78
CA MET A 158 -0.30 -6.61 -7.30
C MET A 158 0.16 -5.30 -7.96
N GLY A 159 -0.75 -4.56 -8.62
CA GLY A 159 -0.42 -3.33 -9.31
C GLY A 159 0.72 -3.52 -10.31
N SER A 160 1.78 -2.73 -10.17
CA SER A 160 2.96 -2.80 -11.04
C SER A 160 3.97 -3.91 -10.67
N GLY A 161 3.67 -4.77 -9.70
CA GLY A 161 4.48 -5.94 -9.35
C GLY A 161 5.65 -5.68 -8.39
N THR A 162 5.61 -4.63 -7.57
CA THR A 162 6.69 -4.34 -6.61
C THR A 162 6.89 -5.50 -5.63
N THR A 163 5.81 -6.04 -5.06
CA THR A 163 5.87 -7.18 -4.14
C THR A 163 6.47 -8.42 -4.82
N ALA A 164 6.04 -8.73 -6.03
CA ALA A 164 6.55 -9.89 -6.79
C ALA A 164 8.04 -9.77 -7.09
N MET A 165 8.47 -8.58 -7.52
CA MET A 165 9.87 -8.26 -7.77
C MET A 165 10.72 -8.49 -6.50
N VAL A 166 10.31 -7.92 -5.37
CA VAL A 166 11.03 -8.05 -4.10
C VAL A 166 11.01 -9.50 -3.59
N ALA A 167 9.88 -10.20 -3.67
CA ALA A 167 9.80 -11.60 -3.28
C ALA A 167 10.79 -12.46 -4.06
N LYS A 168 10.81 -12.33 -5.39
CA LYS A 168 11.73 -13.05 -6.27
C LYS A 168 13.20 -12.75 -5.95
N SER A 169 13.55 -11.48 -5.77
CA SER A 169 14.93 -11.07 -5.45
C SER A 169 15.42 -11.57 -4.11
N LEU A 170 14.51 -11.80 -3.17
CA LEU A 170 14.79 -12.37 -1.85
C LEU A 170 14.72 -13.92 -1.84
N GLY A 171 14.48 -14.57 -2.97
CA GLY A 171 14.37 -16.03 -3.07
C GLY A 171 13.06 -16.59 -2.50
N ARG A 172 11.96 -15.83 -2.62
CA ARG A 172 10.61 -16.26 -2.30
C ARG A 172 9.80 -16.46 -3.56
N HIS A 173 8.79 -17.32 -3.48
CA HIS A 173 7.75 -17.43 -4.50
C HIS A 173 6.70 -16.34 -4.30
N TYR A 174 5.92 -16.06 -5.34
CA TYR A 174 4.85 -15.06 -5.25
C TYR A 174 3.61 -15.47 -6.02
N ILE A 175 2.45 -15.04 -5.54
CA ILE A 175 1.18 -15.03 -6.24
C ILE A 175 0.61 -13.62 -6.14
N GLY A 176 0.05 -13.10 -7.22
CA GLY A 176 -0.59 -11.79 -7.23
C GLY A 176 -1.86 -11.76 -8.03
N CYS A 177 -2.80 -10.95 -7.57
CA CYS A 177 -4.02 -10.63 -8.29
C CYS A 177 -3.95 -9.19 -8.80
N GLU A 178 -4.31 -8.99 -10.07
CA GLU A 178 -4.41 -7.66 -10.67
C GLU A 178 -5.61 -7.63 -11.61
N LEU A 179 -6.48 -6.65 -11.41
CA LEU A 179 -7.71 -6.51 -12.19
C LEU A 179 -7.46 -5.87 -13.55
N HIS A 180 -6.47 -4.99 -13.65
CA HIS A 180 -6.19 -4.23 -14.85
C HIS A 180 -5.18 -4.98 -15.76
N GLU A 181 -5.62 -5.46 -16.91
CA GLU A 181 -4.80 -6.24 -17.85
C GLU A 181 -3.51 -5.53 -18.30
N GLY A 182 -3.56 -4.19 -18.44
CA GLY A 182 -2.39 -3.39 -18.82
C GLY A 182 -1.20 -3.52 -17.87
N TYR A 183 -1.43 -3.85 -16.60
CA TYR A 183 -0.36 -4.10 -15.63
C TYR A 183 0.34 -5.44 -15.84
N GLY A 184 -0.31 -6.41 -16.48
CA GLY A 184 0.29 -7.72 -16.73
C GLY A 184 1.60 -7.65 -17.51
N LYS A 185 1.72 -6.74 -18.48
CA LYS A 185 2.96 -6.49 -19.23
C LYS A 185 4.02 -5.82 -18.35
N LEU A 186 3.64 -4.83 -17.55
CA LEU A 186 4.55 -4.14 -16.63
C LEU A 186 5.11 -5.10 -15.58
N ILE A 187 4.27 -5.96 -15.01
CA ILE A 187 4.67 -6.99 -14.06
C ILE A 187 5.71 -7.94 -14.70
N LYS A 188 5.41 -8.45 -15.89
CA LYS A 188 6.32 -9.37 -16.61
C LYS A 188 7.67 -8.73 -16.90
N ASN A 189 7.69 -7.50 -17.38
CA ASN A 189 8.91 -6.75 -17.65
C ASN A 189 9.72 -6.56 -16.35
N ARG A 190 9.09 -6.05 -15.32
CA ARG A 190 9.73 -5.77 -14.03
C ARG A 190 10.29 -7.01 -13.34
N ILE A 191 9.62 -8.15 -13.45
CA ILE A 191 10.08 -9.42 -12.89
C ILE A 191 11.11 -10.08 -13.82
N GLY A 192 10.99 -9.90 -15.15
CA GLY A 192 11.93 -10.44 -16.14
C GLY A 192 13.27 -9.74 -16.17
N GLU A 193 13.31 -8.45 -15.87
CA GLU A 193 14.53 -7.62 -15.83
C GLU A 193 15.43 -7.92 -14.61
N LEU A 194 14.95 -8.69 -13.64
CA LEU A 194 15.76 -9.13 -12.49
C LEU A 194 16.83 -10.12 -12.90
N ARG A 195 17.91 -9.61 -13.50
CA ARG A 195 19.16 -10.34 -13.74
C ARG A 195 20.23 -10.04 -12.70
N GLY A 196 19.96 -9.12 -11.74
CA GLY A 196 20.89 -8.65 -10.74
C GLY A 196 20.44 -8.92 -9.28
N THR A 197 21.27 -8.53 -8.34
CA THR A 197 20.95 -8.57 -6.90
C THR A 197 20.07 -7.38 -6.49
N LEU A 198 19.46 -7.47 -5.32
CA LEU A 198 18.61 -6.41 -4.78
C LEU A 198 19.33 -5.05 -4.65
N GLU A 199 20.66 -5.08 -4.49
CA GLU A 199 21.51 -3.90 -4.34
C GLU A 199 21.52 -2.99 -5.59
N GLU A 200 21.20 -3.54 -6.76
CA GLU A 200 21.10 -2.76 -8.01
C GLU A 200 19.79 -1.98 -8.15
N PHE A 201 18.80 -2.23 -7.26
CA PHE A 201 17.46 -1.64 -7.31
C PHE A 201 17.11 -0.72 -6.13
N ILE A 202 18.02 -0.58 -5.17
CA ILE A 202 17.91 0.27 -3.98
C ILE A 202 18.82 1.49 -4.12
#